data_78c79954c3fd2112710e3fe1495817bf
#
_entry.id   78c79954c3fd2112710e3fe1495817bf
#
_cell.length_a   1.000
_cell.length_b   1.000
_cell.length_c   1.000
_cell.angle_alpha   90.00
_cell.angle_beta   90.00
_cell.angle_gamma   90.00
#
_symmetry.space_group_name_H-M   'P 1'
#
loop_
_entity.id
_entity.type
_entity.pdbx_description
1 polymer ?
#
loop_
_entity_poly.entity_id
_entity_poly.type
_entity_poly.pdbx_seq_one_letter_code
_entity_poly.pdbx_strand_id
1 'polypeptide(L)'
;MQKLSTCKKCTRIVNNLIKLKKSNPEYLNRPIIPSPRLNAYLCIIGLAPGLTGANRTGRIFDGDYSGDILSRALLRSNFNDKHKNNYPYITNAVKCYPPKNKPNITEINNCNTFLKNELDSLKQLKVIIALGFVAHNSVLSAYSLVKNNYKFNHGKIHIICKDLVLIDSYHCSKINVYTKRLTISMLAEILKKAKSYR
;
A
#
# COMPACT_ATOMS: atom_id res chain seq x y z
N MET A 1 8.26 14.66 16.24
CA MET A 1 8.04 14.03 14.91
C MET A 1 6.91 14.73 14.17
N GLN A 2 7.09 15.03 12.89
CA GLN A 2 6.03 15.65 12.07
C GLN A 2 4.84 14.68 11.93
N LYS A 3 3.61 15.15 12.22
CA LYS A 3 2.39 14.33 12.04
C LYS A 3 2.10 14.14 10.55
N LEU A 4 1.69 12.94 10.15
CA LEU A 4 1.33 12.64 8.75
C LEU A 4 0.21 13.57 8.26
N SER A 5 -0.80 13.84 9.08
CA SER A 5 -1.97 14.68 8.73
C SER A 5 -1.61 16.10 8.27
N THR A 6 -0.49 16.65 8.71
CA THR A 6 -0.01 18.01 8.40
C THR A 6 1.27 18.02 7.57
N CYS A 7 1.65 16.87 6.98
CA CYS A 7 2.88 16.73 6.23
C CYS A 7 2.88 17.59 4.95
N LYS A 8 3.95 18.38 4.74
CA LYS A 8 4.19 19.23 3.57
C LYS A 8 5.56 18.99 2.91
N LYS A 9 6.21 17.82 3.16
CA LYS A 9 7.58 17.52 2.67
C LYS A 9 7.73 17.50 1.14
N CYS A 10 6.64 17.29 0.40
CA CYS A 10 6.66 17.09 -1.05
C CYS A 10 5.95 18.27 -1.76
N THR A 11 6.69 19.35 -2.06
CA THR A 11 6.15 20.60 -2.63
C THR A 11 5.30 20.34 -3.88
N ARG A 12 5.75 19.47 -4.81
CA ARG A 12 5.02 19.13 -6.04
C ARG A 12 3.64 18.51 -5.71
N ILE A 13 3.59 17.58 -4.76
CA ILE A 13 2.33 16.95 -4.33
C ILE A 13 1.44 17.97 -3.61
N VAL A 14 2.01 18.76 -2.68
CA VAL A 14 1.27 19.79 -1.95
C VAL A 14 0.59 20.76 -2.91
N ASN A 15 1.33 21.30 -3.87
CA ASN A 15 0.80 22.21 -4.87
C ASN A 15 -0.31 21.57 -5.74
N ASN A 16 -0.16 20.28 -6.06
CA ASN A 16 -1.18 19.52 -6.77
C ASN A 16 -2.45 19.36 -5.92
N LEU A 17 -2.32 19.03 -4.64
CA LEU A 17 -3.47 18.88 -3.73
C LEU A 17 -4.20 20.22 -3.51
N ILE A 18 -3.47 21.35 -3.44
CA ILE A 18 -4.07 22.70 -3.36
C ILE A 18 -4.88 23.00 -4.63
N LYS A 19 -4.35 22.70 -5.83
CA LYS A 19 -5.08 22.85 -7.10
C LYS A 19 -6.34 21.97 -7.12
N LEU A 20 -6.21 20.72 -6.74
CA LEU A 20 -7.32 19.77 -6.66
C LEU A 20 -8.38 20.20 -5.67
N LYS A 21 -8.01 20.83 -4.54
CA LYS A 21 -8.98 21.35 -3.57
C LYS A 21 -9.86 22.46 -4.15
N LYS A 22 -9.36 23.21 -5.14
CA LYS A 22 -10.15 24.22 -5.85
C LYS A 22 -11.09 23.59 -6.89
N SER A 23 -10.65 22.57 -7.62
CA SER A 23 -11.43 21.92 -8.68
C SER A 23 -12.35 20.80 -8.18
N ASN A 24 -12.02 20.17 -7.07
CA ASN A 24 -12.76 19.07 -6.45
C ASN A 24 -12.81 19.29 -4.92
N PRO A 25 -13.58 20.29 -4.45
CA PRO A 25 -13.61 20.68 -3.04
C PRO A 25 -14.14 19.58 -2.10
N GLU A 26 -14.96 18.67 -2.63
CA GLU A 26 -15.54 17.52 -1.94
C GLU A 26 -14.52 16.38 -1.72
N TYR A 27 -13.39 16.37 -2.46
CA TYR A 27 -12.34 15.38 -2.25
C TYR A 27 -11.50 15.71 -1.01
N LEU A 28 -10.96 14.66 -0.36
CA LEU A 28 -10.15 14.84 0.84
C LEU A 28 -8.92 15.75 0.59
N ASN A 29 -8.20 15.53 -0.52
CA ASN A 29 -7.06 16.32 -1.00
C ASN A 29 -6.01 16.63 0.08
N ARG A 30 -5.66 15.62 0.89
CA ARG A 30 -4.65 15.67 1.95
C ARG A 30 -4.00 14.29 2.15
N PRO A 31 -2.97 14.14 2.99
CA PRO A 31 -2.40 12.83 3.30
C PRO A 31 -3.47 11.85 3.80
N ILE A 32 -3.45 10.62 3.29
CA ILE A 32 -4.36 9.55 3.70
C ILE A 32 -3.75 8.81 4.88
N ILE A 33 -4.50 8.75 5.97
CA ILE A 33 -4.11 8.04 7.19
C ILE A 33 -4.74 6.65 7.14
N PRO A 34 -3.95 5.57 7.23
CA PRO A 34 -4.50 4.22 7.31
C PRO A 34 -5.41 4.02 8.52
N SER A 35 -6.42 3.16 8.39
CA SER A 35 -7.23 2.74 9.54
C SER A 35 -6.35 2.00 10.55
N PRO A 36 -6.41 2.31 11.85
CA PRO A 36 -5.56 1.69 12.86
C PRO A 36 -5.90 0.20 13.01
N ARG A 37 -4.87 -0.65 12.96
CA ARG A 37 -4.95 -2.12 13.14
C ARG A 37 -3.65 -2.63 13.72
N LEU A 38 -3.32 -2.20 14.93
CA LEU A 38 -2.02 -2.44 15.55
C LEU A 38 -1.71 -3.94 15.77
N ASN A 39 -2.74 -4.79 15.83
CA ASN A 39 -2.61 -6.25 15.99
C ASN A 39 -2.64 -7.02 14.67
N ALA A 40 -2.52 -6.33 13.51
CA ALA A 40 -2.50 -7.01 12.23
C ALA A 40 -1.20 -7.79 12.04
N TYR A 41 -1.32 -9.09 11.70
CA TYR A 41 -0.17 -9.92 11.33
C TYR A 41 0.22 -9.78 9.86
N LEU A 42 -0.68 -9.23 9.03
CA LEU A 42 -0.53 -9.02 7.60
C LEU A 42 -0.68 -7.54 7.27
N CYS A 43 0.30 -6.99 6.53
CA CYS A 43 0.26 -5.65 5.96
C CYS A 43 0.24 -5.71 4.42
N ILE A 44 -0.66 -4.97 3.77
CA ILE A 44 -0.71 -4.83 2.31
C ILE A 44 -0.31 -3.40 1.95
N ILE A 45 0.67 -3.27 1.06
CA ILE A 45 1.24 -1.97 0.70
C ILE A 45 1.07 -1.71 -0.80
N GLY A 46 0.34 -0.65 -1.15
CA GLY A 46 0.23 -0.14 -2.52
C GLY A 46 1.23 0.98 -2.83
N LEU A 47 1.06 1.61 -4.00
CA LEU A 47 1.90 2.70 -4.46
C LEU A 47 1.56 4.03 -3.77
N ALA A 48 0.37 4.53 -4.04
CA ALA A 48 -0.12 5.86 -3.64
C ALA A 48 -1.64 5.92 -3.76
N PRO A 49 -2.32 6.90 -3.11
CA PRO A 49 -3.73 7.16 -3.31
C PRO A 49 -4.06 7.46 -4.78
N GLY A 50 -5.11 6.84 -5.32
CA GLY A 50 -5.68 7.21 -6.61
C GLY A 50 -6.56 8.48 -6.50
N LEU A 51 -6.69 9.24 -7.62
CA LEU A 51 -7.49 10.48 -7.63
C LEU A 51 -8.94 10.25 -7.21
N THR A 52 -9.64 9.36 -7.91
CA THR A 52 -11.06 9.02 -7.68
C THR A 52 -11.26 8.01 -6.54
N GLY A 53 -10.18 7.33 -6.13
CA GLY A 53 -10.14 6.41 -5.00
C GLY A 53 -9.86 7.11 -3.68
N ALA A 54 -8.76 6.75 -3.04
CA ALA A 54 -8.42 7.20 -1.69
C ALA A 54 -8.27 8.73 -1.56
N ASN A 55 -7.85 9.45 -2.61
CA ASN A 55 -7.80 10.91 -2.56
C ASN A 55 -9.19 11.55 -2.46
N ARG A 56 -10.22 10.90 -3.04
CA ARG A 56 -11.61 11.31 -2.92
C ARG A 56 -12.23 10.84 -1.61
N THR A 57 -12.13 9.55 -1.32
CA THR A 57 -12.87 8.90 -0.22
C THR A 57 -12.21 9.03 1.15
N GLY A 58 -10.91 9.30 1.20
CA GLY A 58 -10.11 9.26 2.42
C GLY A 58 -9.79 7.84 2.92
N ARG A 59 -10.23 6.79 2.22
CA ARG A 59 -10.01 5.39 2.58
C ARG A 59 -9.10 4.69 1.56
N ILE A 60 -8.06 4.02 2.03
CA ILE A 60 -7.07 3.35 1.19
C ILE A 60 -7.73 2.17 0.46
N PHE A 61 -7.47 2.04 -0.85
CA PHE A 61 -8.06 1.05 -1.73
C PHE A 61 -9.60 1.03 -1.68
N ASP A 62 -10.20 2.23 -1.72
CA ASP A 62 -11.65 2.39 -1.74
C ASP A 62 -12.06 3.40 -2.82
N GLY A 63 -13.09 3.06 -3.59
CA GLY A 63 -13.70 3.94 -4.59
C GLY A 63 -12.98 4.01 -5.93
N ASP A 64 -12.05 3.11 -6.22
CA ASP A 64 -11.43 2.96 -7.55
C ASP A 64 -11.25 1.48 -7.96
N TYR A 65 -10.90 1.27 -9.23
CA TYR A 65 -10.73 -0.06 -9.81
C TYR A 65 -9.75 -0.95 -9.02
N SER A 66 -8.64 -0.40 -8.55
CA SER A 66 -7.64 -1.18 -7.80
C SER A 66 -8.19 -1.63 -6.44
N GLY A 67 -8.99 -0.78 -5.82
CA GLY A 67 -9.71 -1.10 -4.58
C GLY A 67 -10.71 -2.25 -4.78
N ASP A 68 -11.47 -2.22 -5.89
CA ASP A 68 -12.43 -3.28 -6.21
C ASP A 68 -11.73 -4.63 -6.42
N ILE A 69 -10.61 -4.65 -7.18
CA ILE A 69 -9.84 -5.88 -7.40
C ILE A 69 -9.27 -6.42 -6.09
N LEU A 70 -8.69 -5.56 -5.25
CA LEU A 70 -8.16 -5.97 -3.94
C LEU A 70 -9.29 -6.50 -3.04
N SER A 71 -10.42 -5.82 -2.97
CA SER A 71 -11.58 -6.23 -2.18
C SER A 71 -12.10 -7.62 -2.60
N ARG A 72 -12.24 -7.86 -3.91
CA ARG A 72 -12.65 -9.17 -4.45
C ARG A 72 -11.63 -10.27 -4.14
N ALA A 73 -10.34 -9.97 -4.19
CA ALA A 73 -9.29 -10.94 -3.84
C ALA A 73 -9.30 -11.25 -2.33
N LEU A 74 -9.49 -10.24 -1.48
CA LEU A 74 -9.64 -10.41 -0.04
C LEU A 74 -10.84 -11.30 0.31
N LEU A 75 -12.00 -11.03 -0.31
CA LEU A 75 -13.20 -11.85 -0.14
C LEU A 75 -12.94 -13.31 -0.53
N ARG A 76 -12.34 -13.53 -1.70
CA ARG A 76 -12.02 -14.88 -2.22
C ARG A 76 -10.98 -15.63 -1.37
N SER A 77 -10.24 -14.90 -0.54
CA SER A 77 -9.24 -15.44 0.39
C SER A 77 -9.76 -15.52 1.83
N ASN A 78 -11.07 -15.34 2.05
CA ASN A 78 -11.69 -15.32 3.38
C ASN A 78 -11.12 -14.25 4.33
N PHE A 79 -10.79 -13.06 3.80
CA PHE A 79 -10.57 -11.82 4.53
C PHE A 79 -11.78 -10.90 4.35
N ASN A 80 -12.98 -11.44 4.64
CA ASN A 80 -14.25 -10.82 4.30
C ASN A 80 -14.82 -9.90 5.39
N ASP A 81 -14.27 -9.94 6.59
CA ASP A 81 -14.77 -9.14 7.70
C ASP A 81 -13.73 -8.12 8.16
N LYS A 82 -13.99 -6.85 7.86
CA LYS A 82 -13.14 -5.72 8.26
C LYS A 82 -13.07 -5.52 9.78
N HIS A 83 -13.98 -6.10 10.54
CA HIS A 83 -14.00 -6.00 12.01
C HIS A 83 -13.23 -7.13 12.69
N LYS A 84 -12.89 -8.20 11.97
CA LYS A 84 -12.10 -9.32 12.53
C LYS A 84 -10.62 -8.96 12.67
N ASN A 85 -9.98 -9.51 13.69
CA ASN A 85 -8.54 -9.32 13.95
C ASN A 85 -7.62 -9.85 12.84
N ASN A 86 -8.13 -10.71 11.94
CA ASN A 86 -7.38 -11.26 10.83
C ASN A 86 -7.38 -10.37 9.56
N TYR A 87 -8.17 -9.28 9.54
CA TYR A 87 -8.18 -8.39 8.38
C TYR A 87 -6.84 -7.64 8.28
N PRO A 88 -6.25 -7.51 7.09
CA PRO A 88 -4.93 -6.91 6.94
C PRO A 88 -4.92 -5.41 7.30
N TYR A 89 -3.77 -4.91 7.76
CA TYR A 89 -3.45 -3.50 7.71
C TYR A 89 -3.16 -3.12 6.27
N ILE A 90 -3.81 -2.09 5.75
CA ILE A 90 -3.65 -1.69 4.35
C ILE A 90 -3.12 -0.26 4.30
N THR A 91 -2.03 -0.06 3.57
CA THR A 91 -1.40 1.25 3.41
C THR A 91 -0.79 1.44 2.02
N ASN A 92 -0.15 2.60 1.78
CA ASN A 92 0.60 2.91 0.57
C ASN A 92 2.02 3.37 0.90
N ALA A 93 2.94 3.18 -0.03
CA ALA A 93 4.32 3.69 0.07
C ALA A 93 4.32 5.23 0.13
N VAL A 94 3.48 5.89 -0.66
CA VAL A 94 3.28 7.35 -0.64
C VAL A 94 1.87 7.65 -0.11
N LYS A 95 1.78 8.58 0.84
CA LYS A 95 0.53 8.83 1.59
C LYS A 95 -0.41 9.86 0.95
N CYS A 96 0.03 10.52 -0.11
CA CYS A 96 -0.71 11.57 -0.81
C CYS A 96 -0.88 11.21 -2.29
N TYR A 97 -1.92 11.74 -2.94
CA TYR A 97 -2.10 11.59 -4.38
C TYR A 97 -1.03 12.39 -5.14
N PRO A 98 -0.11 11.74 -5.88
CA PRO A 98 0.88 12.42 -6.69
C PRO A 98 0.30 12.80 -8.07
N PRO A 99 0.76 13.88 -8.72
CA PRO A 99 0.35 14.22 -10.08
C PRO A 99 0.42 13.03 -11.02
N LYS A 100 -0.64 12.80 -11.82
CA LYS A 100 -0.77 11.69 -12.77
C LYS A 100 -0.59 10.30 -12.13
N ASN A 101 -0.82 10.17 -10.84
CA ASN A 101 -0.62 8.94 -10.07
C ASN A 101 0.82 8.38 -10.13
N LYS A 102 1.81 9.26 -10.34
CA LYS A 102 3.24 8.90 -10.49
C LYS A 102 4.09 9.69 -9.48
N PRO A 103 4.41 9.10 -8.31
CA PRO A 103 5.35 9.70 -7.39
C PRO A 103 6.76 9.65 -7.97
N ASN A 104 7.58 10.67 -7.68
CA ASN A 104 9.02 10.62 -7.97
C ASN A 104 9.79 9.99 -6.81
N ILE A 105 11.08 9.73 -7.03
CA ILE A 105 11.93 9.04 -6.04
C ILE A 105 12.07 9.84 -4.73
N THR A 106 12.17 11.16 -4.81
CA THR A 106 12.25 12.03 -3.63
C THR A 106 10.98 11.94 -2.79
N GLU A 107 9.81 11.91 -3.41
CA GLU A 107 8.52 11.78 -2.74
C GLU A 107 8.35 10.42 -2.06
N ILE A 108 8.80 9.34 -2.72
CA ILE A 108 8.84 8.00 -2.14
C ILE A 108 9.75 7.99 -0.92
N ASN A 109 10.97 8.54 -1.03
CA ASN A 109 11.92 8.58 0.08
C ASN A 109 11.42 9.44 1.25
N ASN A 110 10.81 10.59 0.98
CA ASN A 110 10.21 11.45 2.01
C ASN A 110 9.08 10.76 2.77
N CYS A 111 8.30 9.90 2.09
CA CYS A 111 7.23 9.14 2.71
C CYS A 111 7.71 7.88 3.43
N ASN A 112 8.90 7.38 3.14
CA ASN A 112 9.39 6.10 3.67
C ASN A 112 9.50 6.11 5.20
N THR A 113 9.83 7.25 5.82
CA THR A 113 9.83 7.41 7.28
C THR A 113 8.45 7.10 7.91
N PHE A 114 7.37 7.55 7.26
CA PHE A 114 6.02 7.26 7.74
C PHE A 114 5.68 5.77 7.55
N LEU A 115 6.07 5.18 6.41
CA LEU A 115 5.88 3.74 6.18
C LEU A 115 6.61 2.92 7.23
N LYS A 116 7.89 3.24 7.51
CA LYS A 116 8.67 2.56 8.56
C LYS A 116 7.95 2.63 9.92
N ASN A 117 7.52 3.82 10.34
CA ASN A 117 6.83 4.00 11.62
C ASN A 117 5.52 3.19 11.70
N GLU A 118 4.77 3.10 10.60
CA GLU A 118 3.59 2.25 10.52
C GLU A 118 3.96 0.77 10.73
N LEU A 119 4.96 0.27 9.99
CA LEU A 119 5.41 -1.12 10.11
C LEU A 119 5.92 -1.44 11.52
N ASP A 120 6.71 -0.54 12.12
CA ASP A 120 7.23 -0.71 13.49
C ASP A 120 6.11 -0.70 14.56
N SER A 121 4.98 -0.06 14.27
CA SER A 121 3.81 -0.03 15.17
C SER A 121 3.02 -1.35 15.18
N LEU A 122 3.16 -2.18 14.14
CA LEU A 122 2.44 -3.45 13.98
C LEU A 122 3.17 -4.56 14.75
N LYS A 123 2.90 -4.72 16.04
CA LYS A 123 3.63 -5.64 16.93
C LYS A 123 3.52 -7.13 16.58
N GLN A 124 2.46 -7.52 15.86
CA GLN A 124 2.21 -8.90 15.44
C GLN A 124 2.50 -9.13 13.95
N LEU A 125 3.15 -8.17 13.27
CA LEU A 125 3.42 -8.26 11.84
C LEU A 125 4.33 -9.46 11.52
N LYS A 126 3.84 -10.35 10.66
CA LYS A 126 4.55 -11.54 10.16
C LYS A 126 4.73 -11.50 8.64
N VAL A 127 3.79 -10.86 7.94
CA VAL A 127 3.76 -10.83 6.48
C VAL A 127 3.51 -9.43 5.95
N ILE A 128 4.30 -9.04 4.96
CA ILE A 128 4.04 -7.86 4.13
C ILE A 128 3.75 -8.33 2.70
N ILE A 129 2.65 -7.88 2.10
CA ILE A 129 2.39 -8.03 0.67
C ILE A 129 2.67 -6.70 -0.02
N ALA A 130 3.63 -6.67 -0.94
CA ALA A 130 3.92 -5.50 -1.76
C ALA A 130 3.17 -5.58 -3.10
N LEU A 131 2.26 -4.65 -3.34
CA LEU A 131 1.54 -4.52 -4.60
C LEU A 131 2.35 -3.66 -5.58
N GLY A 132 3.27 -4.31 -6.30
CA GLY A 132 4.14 -3.72 -7.32
C GLY A 132 5.53 -3.33 -6.83
N PHE A 133 6.39 -3.09 -7.82
CA PHE A 133 7.84 -2.86 -7.63
C PHE A 133 8.18 -1.69 -6.69
N VAL A 134 7.42 -0.58 -6.76
CA VAL A 134 7.68 0.57 -5.89
C VAL A 134 7.35 0.25 -4.43
N ALA A 135 6.25 -0.46 -4.17
CA ALA A 135 5.89 -0.89 -2.82
C ALA A 135 6.96 -1.84 -2.25
N HIS A 136 7.41 -2.83 -3.04
CA HIS A 136 8.51 -3.73 -2.69
C HIS A 136 9.77 -2.94 -2.29
N ASN A 137 10.26 -2.04 -3.15
CA ASN A 137 11.45 -1.24 -2.86
C ASN A 137 11.28 -0.32 -1.65
N SER A 138 10.05 0.16 -1.38
CA SER A 138 9.77 0.98 -0.22
C SER A 138 9.86 0.18 1.08
N VAL A 139 9.43 -1.09 1.06
CA VAL A 139 9.63 -2.01 2.20
C VAL A 139 11.11 -2.24 2.43
N LEU A 140 11.88 -2.59 1.39
CA LEU A 140 13.32 -2.80 1.53
C LEU A 140 14.03 -1.57 2.10
N SER A 141 13.66 -0.37 1.64
CA SER A 141 14.19 0.89 2.18
C SER A 141 13.81 1.11 3.64
N ALA A 142 12.58 0.76 4.05
CA ALA A 142 12.13 0.90 5.44
C ALA A 142 12.93 0.00 6.40
N TYR A 143 13.39 -1.15 5.92
CA TYR A 143 14.24 -2.09 6.68
C TYR A 143 15.74 -1.93 6.38
N SER A 144 16.15 -0.88 5.64
CA SER A 144 17.55 -0.60 5.27
C SER A 144 18.24 -1.76 4.54
N LEU A 145 17.49 -2.52 3.73
CA LEU A 145 17.99 -3.68 3.01
C LEU A 145 18.56 -3.31 1.64
N VAL A 146 19.61 -4.02 1.23
CA VAL A 146 20.25 -3.86 -0.10
C VAL A 146 19.34 -4.42 -1.18
N LYS A 147 18.73 -3.55 -1.99
CA LYS A 147 17.69 -3.89 -2.98
C LYS A 147 18.13 -4.94 -3.99
N ASN A 148 19.40 -4.96 -4.39
CA ASN A 148 19.93 -5.91 -5.37
C ASN A 148 19.84 -7.38 -4.92
N ASN A 149 19.78 -7.63 -3.60
CA ASN A 149 19.64 -8.97 -3.04
C ASN A 149 18.19 -9.49 -3.07
N TYR A 150 17.23 -8.61 -3.35
CA TYR A 150 15.80 -8.89 -3.27
C TYR A 150 15.12 -8.57 -4.61
N LYS A 151 15.31 -9.39 -5.62
CA LYS A 151 14.73 -9.16 -6.97
C LYS A 151 13.22 -9.38 -6.93
N PHE A 152 12.47 -8.34 -7.27
CA PHE A 152 11.01 -8.38 -7.38
C PHE A 152 10.55 -9.42 -8.41
N ASN A 153 9.63 -10.29 -8.01
CA ASN A 153 8.90 -11.18 -8.91
C ASN A 153 7.55 -11.56 -8.29
N HIS A 154 6.48 -11.62 -9.10
CA HIS A 154 5.15 -12.00 -8.61
C HIS A 154 5.16 -13.36 -7.90
N GLY A 155 4.60 -13.41 -6.69
CA GLY A 155 4.56 -14.61 -5.85
C GLY A 155 5.87 -14.95 -5.12
N LYS A 156 6.95 -14.20 -5.35
CA LYS A 156 8.22 -14.43 -4.67
C LYS A 156 8.13 -14.03 -3.20
N ILE A 157 8.73 -14.85 -2.35
CA ILE A 157 8.86 -14.62 -0.92
C ILE A 157 10.29 -14.24 -0.61
N HIS A 158 10.44 -13.18 0.19
CA HIS A 158 11.72 -12.74 0.71
C HIS A 158 11.67 -12.73 2.24
N ILE A 159 12.70 -13.28 2.88
CA ILE A 159 12.87 -13.18 4.33
C ILE A 159 13.47 -11.80 4.63
N ILE A 160 12.75 -10.97 5.37
CA ILE A 160 13.18 -9.62 5.75
C ILE A 160 13.97 -9.66 7.06
N CYS A 161 13.45 -10.41 8.03
CA CYS A 161 14.12 -10.76 9.28
C CYS A 161 13.54 -12.09 9.81
N LYS A 162 13.99 -12.55 10.99
CA LYS A 162 13.69 -13.89 11.54
C LYS A 162 12.21 -14.30 11.42
N ASP A 163 11.27 -13.36 11.68
CA ASP A 163 9.84 -13.67 11.75
C ASP A 163 9.00 -12.82 10.80
N LEU A 164 9.60 -12.19 9.79
CA LEU A 164 8.92 -11.31 8.84
C LEU A 164 9.27 -11.66 7.40
N VAL A 165 8.26 -11.90 6.60
CA VAL A 165 8.40 -12.14 5.16
C VAL A 165 7.74 -11.04 4.34
N LEU A 166 8.34 -10.75 3.17
CA LEU A 166 7.76 -9.92 2.13
C LEU A 166 7.35 -10.80 0.96
N ILE A 167 6.09 -10.72 0.56
CA ILE A 167 5.56 -11.43 -0.62
C ILE A 167 5.27 -10.41 -1.71
N ASP A 168 5.83 -10.61 -2.88
CA ASP A 168 5.63 -9.73 -4.02
C ASP A 168 4.35 -10.06 -4.78
N SER A 169 3.62 -9.04 -5.20
CA SER A 169 2.52 -9.15 -6.17
C SER A 169 2.64 -8.09 -7.25
N TYR A 170 2.25 -8.40 -8.49
CA TYR A 170 1.93 -7.33 -9.42
C TYR A 170 0.83 -6.45 -8.85
N HIS A 171 0.88 -5.16 -9.20
CA HIS A 171 -0.13 -4.20 -8.74
C HIS A 171 -1.50 -4.49 -9.38
N CYS A 172 -2.58 -4.38 -8.61
CA CYS A 172 -3.96 -4.60 -9.06
C CYS A 172 -4.53 -3.44 -9.90
N SER A 173 -3.68 -2.80 -10.70
CA SER A 173 -4.05 -1.73 -11.61
C SER A 173 -4.85 -2.24 -12.81
N LYS A 174 -5.68 -1.35 -13.39
CA LYS A 174 -6.50 -1.65 -14.58
C LYS A 174 -5.67 -2.27 -15.72
N ILE A 175 -4.48 -1.74 -16.00
CA ILE A 175 -3.61 -2.24 -17.06
C ILE A 175 -3.14 -3.68 -16.80
N ASN A 176 -2.69 -4.00 -15.58
CA ASN A 176 -2.23 -5.36 -15.25
C ASN A 176 -3.36 -6.38 -15.29
N VAL A 177 -4.59 -5.99 -14.96
CA VAL A 177 -5.74 -6.90 -14.99
C VAL A 177 -6.21 -7.10 -16.43
N TYR A 178 -6.30 -6.07 -17.24
CA TYR A 178 -6.72 -6.18 -18.65
C TYR A 178 -5.71 -6.96 -19.51
N THR A 179 -4.42 -6.79 -19.24
CA THR A 179 -3.36 -7.56 -19.91
C THR A 179 -3.17 -8.96 -19.34
N LYS A 180 -4.02 -9.38 -18.39
CA LYS A 180 -3.92 -10.67 -17.68
C LYS A 180 -2.59 -10.90 -16.95
N ARG A 181 -1.79 -9.85 -16.77
CA ARG A 181 -0.56 -9.91 -15.97
C ARG A 181 -0.86 -10.21 -14.50
N LEU A 182 -2.02 -9.73 -14.00
CA LEU A 182 -2.56 -10.10 -12.71
C LEU A 182 -4.03 -10.46 -12.87
N THR A 183 -4.46 -11.56 -12.26
CA THR A 183 -5.87 -11.90 -12.09
C THR A 183 -6.27 -11.84 -10.62
N ILE A 184 -7.60 -11.77 -10.35
CA ILE A 184 -8.11 -11.83 -8.97
C ILE A 184 -7.69 -13.15 -8.30
N SER A 185 -7.67 -14.25 -9.06
CA SER A 185 -7.24 -15.57 -8.55
C SER A 185 -5.78 -15.54 -8.12
N MET A 186 -4.88 -15.00 -8.96
CA MET A 186 -3.45 -14.87 -8.63
C MET A 186 -3.23 -14.04 -7.36
N LEU A 187 -3.95 -12.94 -7.19
CA LEU A 187 -3.85 -12.12 -5.97
C LEU A 187 -4.44 -12.86 -4.76
N ALA A 188 -5.55 -13.58 -4.94
CA ALA A 188 -6.15 -14.39 -3.88
C ALA A 188 -5.22 -15.53 -3.42
N GLU A 189 -4.47 -16.16 -4.33
CA GLU A 189 -3.47 -17.18 -3.96
C GLU A 189 -2.35 -16.59 -3.09
N ILE A 190 -1.85 -15.39 -3.40
CA ILE A 190 -0.87 -14.69 -2.56
C ILE A 190 -1.45 -14.40 -1.18
N LEU A 191 -2.70 -13.95 -1.10
CA LEU A 191 -3.38 -13.69 0.16
C LEU A 191 -3.60 -14.97 0.98
N LYS A 192 -3.96 -16.10 0.33
CA LYS A 192 -4.06 -17.41 0.99
C LYS A 192 -2.70 -17.86 1.51
N LYS A 193 -1.63 -17.70 0.71
CA LYS A 193 -0.27 -18.02 1.11
C LYS A 193 0.18 -17.20 2.33
N ALA A 194 -0.24 -15.93 2.43
CA ALA A 194 0.05 -15.11 3.61
C ALA A 194 -0.57 -15.65 4.91
N LYS A 195 -1.65 -16.44 4.85
CA LYS A 195 -2.27 -17.05 6.03
C LYS A 195 -1.43 -18.13 6.70
N SER A 196 -0.55 -18.81 5.97
CA SER A 196 0.32 -19.85 6.55
C SER A 196 1.39 -19.30 7.49
N TYR A 197 1.55 -17.98 7.55
CA TYR A 197 2.48 -17.28 8.46
C TYR A 197 1.80 -16.69 9.71
N ARG A 198 0.52 -16.97 9.90
CA ARG A 198 -0.24 -16.46 11.04
C ARG A 198 0.18 -17.08 12.38
#